data_225c379cdafafceaa134eca3e96d4631
#
_entry.id   225c379cdafafceaa134eca3e96d4631
#
_cell.length_a   1.000
_cell.length_b   1.000
_cell.length_c   1.000
_cell.angle_alpha   90.00
_cell.angle_beta   90.00
_cell.angle_gamma   90.00
#
_symmetry.space_group_name_H-M   'P 1'
#
loop_
_entity.id
_entity.type
_entity.pdbx_description
1 polymer ?
#
loop_
_entity_poly.entity_id
_entity_poly.type
_entity_poly.pdbx_seq_one_letter_code
_entity_poly.pdbx_strand_id
1 'polypeptide(L)'
;MGLSHQPVILMRPGAANDRLAAKLKADGIEAWCWPAFTITLPEDQELVSQRLSHLDDVDMVVLASPAAVAAVAHWGQKWPEHITLATVGEGTARVIRAAWGDDVPVIFPEGDAEKSGSEALFELLKHTQIPRRVLIARGQTGREWLADQLTQLGADVEKLAAYVRVPIELSTQQIDDLQKAIHGPSPIVYITSSDSVATLLHAIRPVPGAREWFLHGAAVTIHPRCAERLREAGFVHVEITGTLDERVREHIVSNLLRLT
;
A
#
# COMPACT_ATOMS: atom_id res chain seq x y z
N MET A 1 0.78 22.32 27.40
CA MET A 1 2.03 21.59 27.17
C MET A 1 1.96 21.17 25.70
N GLY A 2 2.78 21.73 24.82
CA GLY A 2 2.83 21.33 23.42
C GLY A 2 3.36 19.92 23.32
N LEU A 3 2.69 19.07 22.55
CA LEU A 3 3.23 17.77 22.15
C LEU A 3 4.57 18.03 21.43
N SER A 4 5.51 17.16 21.69
CA SER A 4 6.92 17.19 21.22
C SER A 4 7.05 17.70 19.78
N HIS A 5 8.09 18.53 19.50
CA HIS A 5 8.49 18.94 18.16
C HIS A 5 9.07 17.80 17.30
N GLN A 6 8.80 16.54 17.65
CA GLN A 6 9.26 15.37 16.93
C GLN A 6 8.47 15.24 15.63
N PRO A 7 9.11 15.25 14.46
CA PRO A 7 8.42 15.13 13.18
C PRO A 7 7.72 13.77 13.01
N VAL A 8 6.50 13.81 12.50
CA VAL A 8 5.76 12.60 12.08
C VAL A 8 5.70 12.56 10.56
N ILE A 9 6.15 11.48 9.96
CA ILE A 9 6.23 11.33 8.51
C ILE A 9 5.33 10.18 8.07
N LEU A 10 4.38 10.47 7.19
CA LEU A 10 3.38 9.52 6.71
C LEU A 10 3.71 9.15 5.26
N MET A 11 3.98 7.85 5.01
CA MET A 11 4.42 7.36 3.70
C MET A 11 3.40 6.50 2.97
N ARG A 12 2.19 6.37 3.51
CA ARG A 12 1.11 5.64 2.85
C ARG A 12 0.65 6.40 1.58
N PRO A 13 0.44 5.74 0.44
CA PRO A 13 -0.01 6.41 -0.77
C PRO A 13 -1.49 6.82 -0.69
N GLY A 14 -1.83 7.88 -1.44
CA GLY A 14 -3.19 8.33 -1.70
C GLY A 14 -3.88 9.02 -0.53
N ALA A 15 -5.18 9.32 -0.70
CA ALA A 15 -6.03 10.07 0.22
C ALA A 15 -6.11 9.50 1.66
N ALA A 16 -5.71 8.24 1.84
CA ALA A 16 -5.64 7.65 3.17
C ALA A 16 -4.55 8.30 4.04
N ASN A 17 -3.50 8.82 3.41
CA ASN A 17 -2.44 9.57 4.09
C ASN A 17 -2.97 10.90 4.62
N ASP A 18 -3.72 11.61 3.77
CA ASP A 18 -4.29 12.93 4.11
C ASP A 18 -5.33 12.82 5.25
N ARG A 19 -6.13 11.73 5.25
CA ARG A 19 -7.09 11.48 6.34
C ARG A 19 -6.39 11.26 7.67
N LEU A 20 -5.30 10.51 7.70
CA LEU A 20 -4.52 10.29 8.92
C LEU A 20 -3.85 11.59 9.37
N ALA A 21 -3.27 12.35 8.46
CA ALA A 21 -2.69 13.66 8.76
C ALA A 21 -3.71 14.63 9.37
N ALA A 22 -4.94 14.67 8.84
CA ALA A 22 -6.02 15.49 9.38
C ALA A 22 -6.40 15.09 10.82
N LYS A 23 -6.40 13.77 11.12
CA LYS A 23 -6.66 13.27 12.49
C LYS A 23 -5.55 13.66 13.45
N LEU A 24 -4.28 13.51 13.04
CA LEU A 24 -3.12 13.92 13.84
C LEU A 24 -3.12 15.43 14.09
N LYS A 25 -3.50 16.23 13.09
CA LYS A 25 -3.61 17.67 13.22
C LYS A 25 -4.66 18.07 14.26
N ALA A 26 -5.77 17.33 14.40
CA ALA A 26 -6.77 17.55 15.44
C ALA A 26 -6.20 17.35 16.86
N ASP A 27 -5.15 16.53 17.00
CA ASP A 27 -4.39 16.35 18.25
C ASP A 27 -3.25 17.37 18.43
N GLY A 28 -3.13 18.35 17.51
CA GLY A 28 -2.04 19.32 17.52
C GLY A 28 -0.70 18.79 16.98
N ILE A 29 -0.72 17.64 16.27
CA ILE A 29 0.47 17.02 15.67
C ILE A 29 0.49 17.35 14.19
N GLU A 30 1.54 18.04 13.74
CA GLU A 30 1.77 18.29 12.32
C GLU A 30 2.54 17.12 11.70
N ALA A 31 1.97 16.53 10.65
CA ALA A 31 2.57 15.40 9.95
C ALA A 31 3.03 15.79 8.54
N TRP A 32 4.21 15.32 8.14
CA TRP A 32 4.72 15.44 6.79
C TRP A 32 4.15 14.29 5.93
N CYS A 33 3.36 14.65 4.93
CA CYS A 33 2.83 13.69 3.98
C CYS A 33 3.83 13.45 2.85
N TRP A 34 4.60 12.34 2.95
CA TRP A 34 5.56 11.90 1.94
C TRP A 34 5.13 10.53 1.39
N PRO A 35 4.08 10.47 0.56
CA PRO A 35 3.64 9.20 0.00
C PRO A 35 4.81 8.53 -0.73
N ALA A 36 5.15 7.30 -0.33
CA ALA A 36 6.32 6.60 -0.89
C ALA A 36 6.25 6.46 -2.41
N PHE A 37 5.04 6.39 -2.95
CA PHE A 37 4.80 6.28 -4.38
C PHE A 37 3.62 7.16 -4.79
N THR A 38 3.76 7.80 -5.93
CA THR A 38 2.62 8.31 -6.69
C THR A 38 2.10 7.19 -7.60
N ILE A 39 0.79 7.02 -7.64
CA ILE A 39 0.13 6.06 -8.53
C ILE A 39 -0.25 6.80 -9.79
N THR A 40 0.27 6.34 -10.93
CA THR A 40 -0.04 6.89 -12.25
C THR A 40 -0.60 5.81 -13.16
N LEU A 41 -1.29 6.21 -14.22
CA LEU A 41 -1.69 5.29 -15.28
C LEU A 41 -0.44 4.81 -16.04
N PRO A 42 -0.45 3.61 -16.64
CA PRO A 42 0.65 3.12 -17.46
C PRO A 42 0.80 3.98 -18.73
N GLU A 43 1.97 3.92 -19.37
CA GLU A 43 2.22 4.65 -20.61
C GLU A 43 1.29 4.19 -21.73
N ASP A 44 1.12 2.87 -21.87
CA ASP A 44 0.22 2.28 -22.86
C ASP A 44 -1.20 2.11 -22.29
N GLN A 45 -1.88 3.23 -22.20
CA GLN A 45 -3.26 3.28 -21.69
C GLN A 45 -4.25 2.60 -22.65
N GLU A 46 -3.97 2.65 -23.95
CA GLU A 46 -4.84 2.06 -24.96
C GLU A 46 -4.88 0.53 -24.84
N LEU A 47 -3.72 -0.11 -24.65
CA LEU A 47 -3.64 -1.55 -24.42
C LEU A 47 -4.44 -1.98 -23.18
N VAL A 48 -4.34 -1.22 -22.09
CA VAL A 48 -5.10 -1.52 -20.85
C VAL A 48 -6.61 -1.38 -21.11
N SER A 49 -7.02 -0.30 -21.76
CA SER A 49 -8.43 -0.06 -22.08
C SER A 49 -8.99 -1.13 -23.02
N GLN A 50 -8.24 -1.50 -24.07
CA GLN A 50 -8.65 -2.56 -25.00
C GLN A 50 -8.77 -3.90 -24.28
N ARG A 51 -7.80 -4.26 -23.44
CA ARG A 51 -7.84 -5.54 -22.71
C ARG A 51 -9.02 -5.61 -21.74
N LEU A 52 -9.31 -4.54 -21.03
CA LEU A 52 -10.46 -4.47 -20.13
C LEU A 52 -11.82 -4.48 -20.87
N SER A 53 -11.87 -4.01 -22.09
CA SER A 53 -13.11 -4.08 -22.90
C SER A 53 -13.38 -5.45 -23.54
N HIS A 54 -12.41 -6.38 -23.51
CA HIS A 54 -12.51 -7.73 -24.08
C HIS A 54 -12.18 -8.77 -23.01
N LEU A 55 -13.18 -9.13 -22.21
CA LEU A 55 -13.07 -10.07 -21.10
C LEU A 55 -13.85 -11.38 -21.33
N ASP A 56 -14.37 -11.62 -22.54
CA ASP A 56 -15.19 -12.81 -22.86
C ASP A 56 -14.40 -14.12 -22.66
N ASP A 57 -13.08 -14.04 -22.68
CA ASP A 57 -12.18 -15.17 -22.49
C ASP A 57 -11.68 -15.31 -21.04
N VAL A 58 -12.13 -14.48 -20.10
CA VAL A 58 -11.67 -14.46 -18.71
C VAL A 58 -12.72 -15.04 -17.78
N ASP A 59 -12.33 -15.98 -16.91
CA ASP A 59 -13.23 -16.55 -15.89
C ASP A 59 -13.15 -15.78 -14.58
N MET A 60 -11.94 -15.28 -14.24
CA MET A 60 -11.68 -14.56 -12.99
C MET A 60 -10.79 -13.34 -13.21
N VAL A 61 -11.14 -12.23 -12.56
CA VAL A 61 -10.25 -11.06 -12.46
C VAL A 61 -9.82 -10.87 -11.01
N VAL A 62 -8.51 -10.90 -10.78
CA VAL A 62 -7.92 -10.59 -9.49
C VAL A 62 -7.50 -9.13 -9.45
N LEU A 63 -8.11 -8.34 -8.57
CA LEU A 63 -7.73 -6.95 -8.31
C LEU A 63 -6.77 -6.93 -7.11
N ALA A 64 -5.45 -6.87 -7.38
CA ALA A 64 -4.41 -7.18 -6.40
C ALA A 64 -4.19 -6.08 -5.32
N SER A 65 -4.86 -4.93 -5.43
CA SER A 65 -4.72 -3.83 -4.47
C SER A 65 -5.81 -2.77 -4.65
N PRO A 66 -6.02 -1.87 -3.67
CA PRO A 66 -6.88 -0.69 -3.83
C PRO A 66 -6.49 0.18 -5.03
N ALA A 67 -5.20 0.31 -5.33
CA ALA A 67 -4.72 1.05 -6.50
C ALA A 67 -5.11 0.38 -7.82
N ALA A 68 -5.09 -0.97 -7.89
CA ALA A 68 -5.57 -1.71 -9.06
C ALA A 68 -7.08 -1.50 -9.27
N VAL A 69 -7.86 -1.51 -8.18
CA VAL A 69 -9.30 -1.21 -8.24
C VAL A 69 -9.55 0.19 -8.80
N ALA A 70 -8.87 1.21 -8.25
CA ALA A 70 -9.02 2.59 -8.69
C ALA A 70 -8.60 2.76 -10.16
N ALA A 71 -7.50 2.13 -10.57
CA ALA A 71 -7.03 2.16 -11.96
C ALA A 71 -8.03 1.52 -12.91
N VAL A 72 -8.57 0.33 -12.59
CA VAL A 72 -9.57 -0.35 -13.44
C VAL A 72 -10.90 0.42 -13.46
N ALA A 73 -11.33 0.97 -12.33
CA ALA A 73 -12.53 1.79 -12.26
C ALA A 73 -12.43 3.08 -13.11
N HIS A 74 -11.23 3.62 -13.27
CA HIS A 74 -10.97 4.79 -14.14
C HIS A 74 -11.45 4.56 -15.59
N TRP A 75 -11.37 3.31 -16.07
CA TRP A 75 -11.81 2.93 -17.42
C TRP A 75 -13.32 2.69 -17.53
N GLY A 76 -14.10 2.93 -16.45
CA GLY A 76 -15.54 2.74 -16.43
C GLY A 76 -15.97 1.28 -16.60
N GLN A 77 -15.13 0.34 -16.17
CA GLN A 77 -15.31 -1.09 -16.34
C GLN A 77 -16.66 -1.55 -15.78
N LYS A 78 -17.39 -2.31 -16.59
CA LYS A 78 -18.55 -3.12 -16.18
C LYS A 78 -18.15 -4.60 -16.25
N TRP A 79 -18.50 -5.34 -15.21
CA TRP A 79 -18.14 -6.75 -15.15
C TRP A 79 -19.20 -7.62 -15.81
N PRO A 80 -18.85 -8.46 -16.80
CA PRO A 80 -19.73 -9.52 -17.29
C PRO A 80 -20.14 -10.47 -16.16
N GLU A 81 -21.39 -10.97 -16.19
CA GLU A 81 -21.93 -11.83 -15.12
C GLU A 81 -21.15 -13.12 -14.89
N HIS A 82 -20.47 -13.63 -15.93
CA HIS A 82 -19.66 -14.85 -15.82
C HIS A 82 -18.31 -14.63 -15.11
N ILE A 83 -17.87 -13.37 -14.93
CA ILE A 83 -16.59 -13.08 -14.32
C ILE A 83 -16.70 -13.11 -12.80
N THR A 84 -15.83 -13.89 -12.17
CA THR A 84 -15.62 -13.86 -10.72
C THR A 84 -14.57 -12.81 -10.36
N LEU A 85 -14.90 -11.87 -9.50
CA LEU A 85 -13.90 -10.96 -8.93
C LEU A 85 -13.25 -11.57 -7.71
N ALA A 86 -11.93 -11.41 -7.60
CA ALA A 86 -11.17 -11.81 -6.42
C ALA A 86 -10.19 -10.72 -5.99
N THR A 87 -9.85 -10.71 -4.70
CA THR A 87 -8.85 -9.79 -4.17
C THR A 87 -8.14 -10.33 -2.94
N VAL A 88 -7.03 -9.70 -2.58
CA VAL A 88 -6.09 -10.19 -1.55
C VAL A 88 -6.54 -9.92 -0.10
N GLY A 89 -7.69 -9.28 0.11
CA GLY A 89 -8.20 -9.03 1.46
C GLY A 89 -9.34 -8.02 1.52
N GLU A 90 -9.96 -7.95 2.69
CA GLU A 90 -11.17 -7.17 2.96
C GLU A 90 -11.03 -5.67 2.65
N GLY A 91 -9.85 -5.07 2.92
CA GLY A 91 -9.62 -3.66 2.61
C GLY A 91 -9.78 -3.33 1.13
N THR A 92 -9.32 -4.22 0.23
CA THR A 92 -9.50 -4.07 -1.22
C THR A 92 -10.92 -4.44 -1.63
N ALA A 93 -11.54 -5.45 -1.02
CA ALA A 93 -12.93 -5.83 -1.29
C ALA A 93 -13.91 -4.67 -1.00
N ARG A 94 -13.67 -3.92 0.07
CA ARG A 94 -14.44 -2.68 0.35
C ARG A 94 -14.32 -1.63 -0.75
N VAL A 95 -13.12 -1.46 -1.32
CA VAL A 95 -12.91 -0.52 -2.44
C VAL A 95 -13.60 -1.02 -3.72
N ILE A 96 -13.61 -2.33 -3.97
CA ILE A 96 -14.36 -2.94 -5.08
C ILE A 96 -15.85 -2.63 -4.95
N ARG A 97 -16.44 -2.88 -3.77
CA ARG A 97 -17.86 -2.59 -3.52
C ARG A 97 -18.19 -1.11 -3.64
N ALA A 98 -17.31 -0.24 -3.15
CA ALA A 98 -17.48 1.20 -3.31
C ALA A 98 -17.46 1.66 -4.79
N ALA A 99 -16.70 0.97 -5.65
CA ALA A 99 -16.59 1.31 -7.06
C ALA A 99 -17.74 0.76 -7.91
N TRP A 100 -18.24 -0.44 -7.62
CA TRP A 100 -19.20 -1.16 -8.48
C TRP A 100 -20.49 -1.61 -7.79
N GLY A 101 -20.65 -1.30 -6.50
CA GLY A 101 -21.85 -1.63 -5.70
C GLY A 101 -21.62 -2.78 -4.71
N ASP A 102 -22.43 -2.76 -3.65
CA ASP A 102 -22.31 -3.73 -2.54
C ASP A 102 -22.69 -5.16 -2.95
N ASP A 103 -23.51 -5.31 -3.99
CA ASP A 103 -24.00 -6.58 -4.51
C ASP A 103 -22.98 -7.30 -5.41
N VAL A 104 -21.84 -6.67 -5.75
CA VAL A 104 -20.83 -7.30 -6.59
C VAL A 104 -20.18 -8.46 -5.82
N PRO A 105 -20.28 -9.70 -6.33
CA PRO A 105 -19.67 -10.85 -5.68
C PRO A 105 -18.15 -10.78 -5.79
N VAL A 106 -17.48 -10.85 -4.64
CA VAL A 106 -16.01 -10.78 -4.57
C VAL A 106 -15.49 -11.89 -3.65
N ILE A 107 -14.56 -12.68 -4.16
CA ILE A 107 -13.82 -13.68 -3.36
C ILE A 107 -12.62 -12.99 -2.72
N PHE A 108 -12.50 -13.06 -1.41
CA PHE A 108 -11.35 -12.54 -0.67
C PHE A 108 -11.16 -13.27 0.66
N PRO A 109 -9.93 -13.37 1.17
CA PRO A 109 -9.67 -13.90 2.51
C PRO A 109 -10.22 -12.94 3.57
N GLU A 110 -11.06 -13.46 4.47
CA GLU A 110 -11.64 -12.73 5.58
C GLU A 110 -10.67 -12.63 6.75
N GLY A 111 -10.72 -11.53 7.50
CA GLY A 111 -9.98 -11.30 8.72
C GLY A 111 -8.99 -10.14 8.64
N ASP A 112 -8.12 -10.05 9.67
CA ASP A 112 -7.16 -8.97 9.82
C ASP A 112 -6.03 -9.00 8.76
N ALA A 113 -5.20 -7.95 8.74
CA ALA A 113 -4.09 -7.80 7.80
C ALA A 113 -3.13 -9.00 7.77
N GLU A 114 -2.97 -9.71 8.89
CA GLU A 114 -2.14 -10.94 8.99
C GLU A 114 -2.71 -12.10 8.17
N LYS A 115 -4.03 -12.13 7.99
CA LYS A 115 -4.77 -13.14 7.21
C LYS A 115 -5.08 -12.66 5.78
N SER A 116 -4.43 -11.62 5.32
CA SER A 116 -4.59 -11.05 3.98
C SER A 116 -3.33 -11.27 3.14
N GLY A 117 -3.44 -11.02 1.83
CA GLY A 117 -2.32 -11.14 0.90
C GLY A 117 -2.52 -12.23 -0.14
N SER A 118 -1.53 -12.34 -1.01
CA SER A 118 -1.55 -13.29 -2.13
C SER A 118 -1.62 -14.73 -1.65
N GLU A 119 -0.94 -15.05 -0.55
CA GLU A 119 -0.90 -16.38 0.04
C GLU A 119 -2.27 -16.78 0.61
N ALA A 120 -2.93 -15.87 1.32
CA ALA A 120 -4.25 -16.11 1.88
C ALA A 120 -5.32 -16.27 0.78
N LEU A 121 -5.26 -15.46 -0.28
CA LEU A 121 -6.14 -15.63 -1.43
C LEU A 121 -5.90 -16.98 -2.12
N PHE A 122 -4.65 -17.36 -2.32
CA PHE A 122 -4.31 -18.65 -2.93
C PHE A 122 -4.84 -19.84 -2.10
N GLU A 123 -4.66 -19.80 -0.77
CA GLU A 123 -5.21 -20.83 0.12
C GLU A 123 -6.74 -20.95 -0.02
N LEU A 124 -7.43 -19.83 -0.18
CA LEU A 124 -8.88 -19.83 -0.39
C LEU A 124 -9.24 -20.44 -1.76
N LEU A 125 -8.53 -20.04 -2.83
CA LEU A 125 -8.81 -20.46 -4.20
C LEU A 125 -8.50 -21.94 -4.44
N LYS A 126 -7.43 -22.50 -3.84
CA LYS A 126 -7.06 -23.91 -4.05
C LYS A 126 -8.10 -24.92 -3.55
N HIS A 127 -9.02 -24.49 -2.68
CA HIS A 127 -10.15 -25.29 -2.19
C HIS A 127 -11.43 -25.10 -3.02
N THR A 128 -11.38 -24.27 -4.06
CA THR A 128 -12.46 -24.05 -5.01
C THR A 128 -12.10 -24.65 -6.38
N GLN A 129 -13.03 -24.60 -7.32
CA GLN A 129 -12.69 -24.91 -8.71
C GLN A 129 -11.76 -23.81 -9.24
N ILE A 130 -10.52 -24.17 -9.60
CA ILE A 130 -9.54 -23.24 -10.14
C ILE A 130 -10.06 -22.71 -11.50
N PRO A 131 -10.17 -21.39 -11.67
CA PRO A 131 -10.57 -20.81 -12.94
C PRO A 131 -9.55 -21.15 -14.03
N ARG A 132 -10.04 -21.40 -15.24
CA ARG A 132 -9.17 -21.75 -16.36
C ARG A 132 -8.36 -20.55 -16.85
N ARG A 133 -8.96 -19.36 -16.89
CA ARG A 133 -8.33 -18.11 -17.36
C ARG A 133 -8.47 -17.00 -16.31
N VAL A 134 -7.35 -16.52 -15.85
CA VAL A 134 -7.25 -15.53 -14.77
C VAL A 134 -6.53 -14.29 -15.25
N LEU A 135 -7.17 -13.13 -15.16
CA LEU A 135 -6.55 -11.83 -15.36
C LEU A 135 -6.18 -11.21 -14.01
N ILE A 136 -4.91 -10.94 -13.76
CA ILE A 136 -4.45 -10.26 -12.55
C ILE A 136 -4.17 -8.79 -12.87
N ALA A 137 -5.08 -7.89 -12.50
CA ALA A 137 -4.87 -6.46 -12.58
C ALA A 137 -4.03 -5.99 -11.36
N ARG A 138 -2.87 -5.43 -11.66
CA ARG A 138 -1.84 -5.11 -10.65
C ARG A 138 -0.99 -3.89 -11.06
N GLY A 139 -0.07 -3.48 -10.24
CA GLY A 139 0.97 -2.53 -10.63
C GLY A 139 1.95 -3.15 -11.63
N GLN A 140 2.64 -2.31 -12.42
CA GLN A 140 3.65 -2.73 -13.39
C GLN A 140 4.74 -3.60 -12.74
N THR A 141 5.09 -3.31 -11.50
CA THR A 141 6.02 -4.09 -10.69
C THR A 141 5.31 -4.72 -9.50
N GLY A 142 5.85 -5.80 -8.95
CA GLY A 142 5.31 -6.47 -7.77
C GLY A 142 5.64 -7.97 -7.79
N ARG A 143 5.10 -8.69 -6.79
CA ARG A 143 5.39 -10.12 -6.59
C ARG A 143 4.69 -10.97 -7.65
N GLU A 144 5.42 -11.91 -8.23
CA GLU A 144 4.91 -12.87 -9.23
C GLU A 144 4.22 -14.08 -8.58
N TRP A 145 4.44 -14.29 -7.29
CA TRP A 145 4.11 -15.51 -6.55
C TRP A 145 2.68 -16.03 -6.79
N LEU A 146 1.66 -15.17 -6.77
CA LEU A 146 0.27 -15.61 -6.99
C LEU A 146 0.05 -16.11 -8.42
N ALA A 147 0.61 -15.40 -9.40
CA ALA A 147 0.53 -15.82 -10.81
C ALA A 147 1.20 -17.18 -11.00
N ASP A 148 2.39 -17.37 -10.44
CA ASP A 148 3.14 -18.62 -10.52
C ASP A 148 2.37 -19.78 -9.88
N GLN A 149 1.77 -19.57 -8.69
CA GLN A 149 1.00 -20.60 -8.01
C GLN A 149 -0.27 -21.00 -8.77
N LEU A 150 -1.01 -20.03 -9.31
CA LEU A 150 -2.20 -20.32 -10.12
C LEU A 150 -1.84 -21.05 -11.41
N THR A 151 -0.74 -20.66 -12.05
CA THR A 151 -0.22 -21.35 -13.25
C THR A 151 0.18 -22.80 -12.94
N GLN A 152 0.82 -23.06 -11.79
CA GLN A 152 1.15 -24.42 -11.35
C GLN A 152 -0.09 -25.31 -11.12
N LEU A 153 -1.22 -24.69 -10.77
CA LEU A 153 -2.51 -25.39 -10.66
C LEU A 153 -3.25 -25.52 -12.02
N GLY A 154 -2.62 -25.10 -13.13
CA GLY A 154 -3.15 -25.26 -14.49
C GLY A 154 -3.99 -24.11 -15.02
N ALA A 155 -4.03 -22.97 -14.33
CA ALA A 155 -4.64 -21.75 -14.84
C ALA A 155 -3.77 -21.09 -15.90
N ASP A 156 -4.41 -20.54 -16.95
CA ASP A 156 -3.80 -19.58 -17.86
C ASP A 156 -3.89 -18.19 -17.23
N VAL A 157 -2.74 -17.64 -16.82
CA VAL A 157 -2.68 -16.42 -16.03
C VAL A 157 -2.08 -15.27 -16.83
N GLU A 158 -2.89 -14.27 -17.11
CA GLU A 158 -2.47 -13.01 -17.70
C GLU A 158 -2.30 -11.93 -16.61
N LYS A 159 -1.24 -11.12 -16.72
CA LYS A 159 -0.97 -10.00 -15.82
C LYS A 159 -1.20 -8.69 -16.57
N LEU A 160 -2.10 -7.86 -16.07
CA LEU A 160 -2.39 -6.53 -16.59
C LEU A 160 -1.77 -5.47 -15.68
N ALA A 161 -0.79 -4.73 -16.21
CA ALA A 161 -0.21 -3.57 -15.53
C ALA A 161 -1.21 -2.40 -15.55
N ALA A 162 -2.14 -2.39 -14.61
CA ALA A 162 -3.22 -1.40 -14.54
C ALA A 162 -2.73 -0.03 -14.04
N TYR A 163 -1.60 0.04 -13.34
CA TYR A 163 -1.02 1.28 -12.83
C TYR A 163 0.51 1.16 -12.67
N VAL A 164 1.16 2.33 -12.56
CA VAL A 164 2.59 2.44 -12.27
C VAL A 164 2.79 3.09 -10.90
N ARG A 165 3.78 2.62 -10.13
CA ARG A 165 4.24 3.26 -8.91
C ARG A 165 5.48 4.09 -9.22
N VAL A 166 5.35 5.40 -9.15
CA VAL A 166 6.48 6.32 -9.28
C VAL A 166 7.00 6.61 -7.88
N PRO A 167 8.25 6.25 -7.56
CA PRO A 167 8.84 6.55 -6.25
C PRO A 167 8.84 8.05 -5.97
N ILE A 168 8.71 8.43 -4.70
CA ILE A 168 8.81 9.81 -4.29
C ILE A 168 10.24 10.36 -4.56
N GLU A 169 10.28 11.57 -5.10
CA GLU A 169 11.45 12.45 -5.08
C GLU A 169 11.09 13.64 -4.19
N LEU A 170 11.98 13.96 -3.23
CA LEU A 170 11.75 15.10 -2.35
C LEU A 170 11.92 16.39 -3.12
N SER A 171 10.97 17.31 -2.99
CA SER A 171 11.09 18.67 -3.50
C SER A 171 12.18 19.43 -2.76
N THR A 172 12.67 20.54 -3.35
CA THR A 172 13.65 21.40 -2.71
C THR A 172 13.20 21.84 -1.32
N GLN A 173 11.94 22.21 -1.16
CA GLN A 173 11.39 22.60 0.15
C GLN A 173 11.44 21.45 1.16
N GLN A 174 11.08 20.22 0.76
CA GLN A 174 11.15 19.05 1.64
C GLN A 174 12.59 18.70 2.04
N ILE A 175 13.55 18.89 1.12
CA ILE A 175 14.98 18.75 1.39
C ILE A 175 15.45 19.79 2.42
N ASP A 176 15.09 21.06 2.25
CA ASP A 176 15.45 22.15 3.17
C ASP A 176 14.85 21.93 4.56
N ASP A 177 13.59 21.47 4.63
CA ASP A 177 12.92 21.15 5.90
C ASP A 177 13.56 19.95 6.59
N LEU A 178 13.94 18.92 5.83
CA LEU A 178 14.67 17.77 6.36
C LEU A 178 16.06 18.16 6.87
N GLN A 179 16.80 18.99 6.15
CA GLN A 179 18.11 19.52 6.59
C GLN A 179 18.06 20.24 7.94
N LYS A 180 16.98 20.97 8.18
CA LYS A 180 16.75 21.63 9.48
C LYS A 180 16.38 20.63 10.57
N ALA A 181 15.50 19.68 10.22
CA ALA A 181 14.94 18.73 11.18
C ALA A 181 15.95 17.70 11.72
N ILE A 182 16.98 17.32 10.94
CA ILE A 182 17.98 16.33 11.37
C ILE A 182 18.83 16.78 12.56
N HIS A 183 18.79 18.06 12.91
CA HIS A 183 19.44 18.61 14.11
C HIS A 183 18.57 18.55 15.37
N GLY A 184 17.33 18.10 15.23
CA GLY A 184 16.37 17.95 16.31
C GLY A 184 16.04 16.48 16.64
N PRO A 185 14.92 16.23 17.33
CA PRO A 185 14.49 14.88 17.68
C PRO A 185 14.30 13.99 16.45
N SER A 186 14.67 12.72 16.58
CA SER A 186 14.47 11.73 15.52
C SER A 186 12.98 11.49 15.24
N PRO A 187 12.56 11.16 13.99
CA PRO A 187 11.17 11.18 13.59
C PRO A 187 10.38 9.95 14.04
N ILE A 188 9.06 10.05 13.95
CA ILE A 188 8.20 8.86 13.82
C ILE A 188 7.84 8.72 12.34
N VAL A 189 8.13 7.57 11.73
CA VAL A 189 7.77 7.30 10.34
C VAL A 189 6.74 6.18 10.25
N TYR A 190 5.64 6.42 9.54
CA TYR A 190 4.60 5.44 9.27
C TYR A 190 4.75 4.86 7.87
N ILE A 191 5.08 3.58 7.78
CA ILE A 191 5.37 2.86 6.52
C ILE A 191 4.50 1.61 6.43
N THR A 192 3.79 1.42 5.31
CA THR A 192 2.82 0.33 5.14
C THR A 192 3.25 -0.77 4.16
N SER A 193 4.38 -0.61 3.46
CA SER A 193 4.88 -1.63 2.54
C SER A 193 6.40 -1.77 2.59
N SER A 194 6.90 -2.97 2.34
CA SER A 194 8.34 -3.26 2.32
C SER A 194 9.09 -2.44 1.25
N ASP A 195 8.46 -2.19 0.10
CA ASP A 195 9.05 -1.38 -0.98
C ASP A 195 9.27 0.07 -0.55
N SER A 196 8.36 0.61 0.29
CA SER A 196 8.44 1.98 0.78
C SER A 196 9.68 2.24 1.64
N VAL A 197 10.25 1.20 2.26
CA VAL A 197 11.49 1.31 3.06
C VAL A 197 12.67 1.70 2.17
N ALA A 198 12.84 0.98 1.04
CA ALA A 198 13.90 1.29 0.08
C ALA A 198 13.69 2.67 -0.58
N THR A 199 12.43 3.01 -0.88
CA THR A 199 12.06 4.30 -1.44
C THR A 199 12.40 5.45 -0.49
N LEU A 200 12.08 5.34 0.81
CA LEU A 200 12.45 6.33 1.81
C LEU A 200 13.97 6.54 1.83
N LEU A 201 14.72 5.43 2.00
CA LEU A 201 16.19 5.49 2.10
C LEU A 201 16.85 6.06 0.84
N HIS A 202 16.21 5.88 -0.31
CA HIS A 202 16.67 6.49 -1.56
C HIS A 202 16.35 8.00 -1.58
N ALA A 203 15.14 8.39 -1.25
CA ALA A 203 14.66 9.77 -1.31
C ALA A 203 15.44 10.74 -0.38
N ILE A 204 15.90 10.23 0.79
CA ILE A 204 16.64 11.03 1.78
C ILE A 204 18.14 11.13 1.51
N ARG A 205 18.69 10.39 0.53
CA ARG A 205 20.14 10.40 0.21
C ARG A 205 20.75 11.79 0.00
N PRO A 206 20.03 12.76 -0.61
CA PRO A 206 20.59 14.10 -0.81
C PRO A 206 20.92 14.86 0.49
N VAL A 207 20.42 14.40 1.66
CA VAL A 207 20.59 15.07 2.94
C VAL A 207 21.56 14.27 3.83
N PRO A 208 22.82 14.72 4.00
CA PRO A 208 23.78 14.05 4.90
C PRO A 208 23.24 13.99 6.33
N GLY A 209 23.37 12.81 6.98
CA GLY A 209 22.85 12.58 8.34
C GLY A 209 21.36 12.19 8.42
N ALA A 210 20.59 12.37 7.35
CA ALA A 210 19.18 12.01 7.37
C ALA A 210 18.96 10.50 7.60
N ARG A 211 19.82 9.66 7.03
CA ARG A 211 19.71 8.22 7.23
C ARG A 211 19.79 7.84 8.71
N GLU A 212 20.81 8.29 9.40
CA GLU A 212 21.03 8.04 10.82
C GLU A 212 19.89 8.61 11.66
N TRP A 213 19.43 9.81 11.33
CA TRP A 213 18.31 10.46 12.00
C TRP A 213 17.01 9.64 11.90
N PHE A 214 16.71 9.07 10.71
CA PHE A 214 15.57 8.17 10.53
C PHE A 214 15.74 6.85 11.27
N LEU A 215 16.92 6.23 11.22
CA LEU A 215 17.18 4.92 11.83
C LEU A 215 17.08 4.95 13.36
N HIS A 216 17.37 6.08 14.00
CA HIS A 216 17.21 6.27 15.45
C HIS A 216 15.79 6.69 15.84
N GLY A 217 14.93 6.99 14.90
CA GLY A 217 13.52 7.28 15.13
C GLY A 217 12.67 6.03 15.31
N ALA A 218 11.37 6.23 15.52
CA ALA A 218 10.41 5.14 15.58
C ALA A 218 9.80 4.87 14.21
N ALA A 219 9.78 3.62 13.79
CA ALA A 219 9.07 3.17 12.58
C ALA A 219 7.80 2.41 12.98
N VAL A 220 6.67 2.89 12.53
CA VAL A 220 5.35 2.27 12.75
C VAL A 220 4.88 1.63 11.45
N THR A 221 4.44 0.38 11.52
CA THR A 221 3.93 -0.36 10.35
C THR A 221 2.73 -1.22 10.72
N ILE A 222 2.08 -1.81 9.71
CA ILE A 222 0.87 -2.63 9.88
C ILE A 222 1.09 -4.11 9.57
N HIS A 223 2.28 -4.50 9.11
CA HIS A 223 2.53 -5.86 8.64
C HIS A 223 3.90 -6.39 9.09
N PRO A 224 3.98 -7.65 9.61
CA PRO A 224 5.23 -8.26 10.06
C PRO A 224 6.37 -8.21 9.04
N ARG A 225 6.11 -8.50 7.76
CA ARG A 225 7.13 -8.43 6.69
C ARG A 225 7.70 -7.02 6.51
N CYS A 226 6.87 -5.98 6.67
CA CYS A 226 7.37 -4.61 6.59
C CYS A 226 8.22 -4.29 7.82
N ALA A 227 7.84 -4.77 9.01
CA ALA A 227 8.63 -4.62 10.22
C ALA A 227 9.99 -5.33 10.12
N GLU A 228 10.04 -6.52 9.54
CA GLU A 228 11.28 -7.25 9.26
C GLU A 228 12.18 -6.42 8.32
N ARG A 229 11.63 -5.93 7.21
CA ARG A 229 12.35 -5.10 6.26
C ARG A 229 12.88 -3.80 6.86
N LEU A 230 12.14 -3.18 7.78
CA LEU A 230 12.60 -2.00 8.53
C LEU A 230 13.80 -2.35 9.44
N ARG A 231 13.74 -3.47 10.17
CA ARG A 231 14.87 -3.93 11.02
C ARG A 231 16.10 -4.28 10.20
N GLU A 232 15.94 -4.97 9.07
CA GLU A 232 17.04 -5.24 8.13
C GLU A 232 17.68 -3.95 7.59
N ALA A 233 16.88 -2.90 7.38
CA ALA A 233 17.36 -1.58 6.95
C ALA A 233 18.11 -0.82 8.05
N GLY A 234 18.03 -1.28 9.30
CA GLY A 234 18.73 -0.73 10.46
C GLY A 234 17.89 0.13 11.39
N PHE A 235 16.55 0.17 11.23
CA PHE A 235 15.67 0.87 12.18
C PHE A 235 15.73 0.19 13.56
N VAL A 236 16.01 0.98 14.61
CA VAL A 236 16.18 0.47 15.97
C VAL A 236 14.82 0.21 16.64
N HIS A 237 13.87 1.12 16.45
CA HIS A 237 12.54 1.06 17.05
C HIS A 237 11.49 0.79 15.99
N VAL A 238 11.01 -0.46 15.92
CA VAL A 238 10.02 -0.88 14.92
C VAL A 238 8.82 -1.50 15.63
N GLU A 239 7.65 -0.90 15.43
CA GLU A 239 6.40 -1.29 16.06
C GLU A 239 5.33 -1.65 15.01
N ILE A 240 4.50 -2.64 15.33
CA ILE A 240 3.38 -3.07 14.48
C ILE A 240 2.09 -2.60 15.13
N THR A 241 1.23 -1.97 14.35
CA THR A 241 -0.09 -1.51 14.79
C THR A 241 -1.19 -2.09 13.89
N GLY A 242 -2.47 -1.83 14.25
CA GLY A 242 -3.61 -2.21 13.42
C GLY A 242 -3.73 -1.37 12.15
N THR A 243 -4.55 -1.82 11.20
CA THR A 243 -4.74 -1.17 9.90
C THR A 243 -5.68 0.05 9.93
N LEU A 244 -6.47 0.21 11.00
CA LEU A 244 -7.41 1.32 11.14
C LEU A 244 -6.67 2.62 11.47
N ASP A 245 -7.03 3.71 10.81
CA ASP A 245 -6.43 5.03 11.04
C ASP A 245 -6.42 5.43 12.52
N GLU A 246 -7.46 5.06 13.29
CA GLU A 246 -7.55 5.32 14.72
C GLU A 246 -6.46 4.61 15.52
N ARG A 247 -6.21 3.33 15.22
CA ARG A 247 -5.14 2.56 15.87
C ARG A 247 -3.76 3.11 15.55
N VAL A 248 -3.55 3.50 14.29
CA VAL A 248 -2.30 4.14 13.87
C VAL A 248 -2.09 5.47 14.59
N ARG A 249 -3.14 6.31 14.68
CA ARG A 249 -3.12 7.58 15.40
C ARG A 249 -2.79 7.39 16.89
N GLU A 250 -3.51 6.49 17.58
CA GLU A 250 -3.27 6.18 19.01
C GLU A 250 -1.82 5.75 19.25
N HIS A 251 -1.28 4.95 18.33
CA HIS A 251 0.09 4.44 18.41
C HIS A 251 1.12 5.55 18.24
N ILE A 252 0.96 6.43 17.25
CA ILE A 252 1.82 7.59 17.02
C ILE A 252 1.77 8.53 18.23
N VAL A 253 0.59 8.87 18.75
CA VAL A 253 0.42 9.72 19.94
C VAL A 253 1.11 9.12 21.16
N SER A 254 0.95 7.80 21.39
CA SER A 254 1.61 7.11 22.49
C SER A 254 3.13 7.15 22.39
N ASN A 255 3.70 7.05 21.19
CA ASN A 255 5.15 7.17 20.98
C ASN A 255 5.66 8.58 21.28
N LEU A 256 4.95 9.61 20.84
CA LEU A 256 5.30 11.01 21.14
C LEU A 256 5.33 11.30 22.64
N LEU A 257 4.41 10.68 23.41
CA LEU A 257 4.36 10.85 24.86
C LEU A 257 5.45 10.07 25.63
N ARG A 258 6.00 9.01 25.07
CA ARG A 258 7.07 8.21 25.69
C ARG A 258 8.46 8.82 25.52
N LEU A 259 8.64 9.65 24.52
CA LEU A 259 9.92 10.24 24.14
C LEU A 259 10.08 11.69 24.65
N THR A 260 9.05 12.22 25.34
CA THR A 260 9.09 13.47 26.11
C THR A 260 9.40 13.20 27.57
#